data_ce37251b5248d9b0efb8cac11ba1525e
#
_entry.id   ce37251b5248d9b0efb8cac11ba1525e
#
_cell.length_a   1.000
_cell.length_b   1.000
_cell.length_c   1.000
_cell.angle_alpha   90.00
_cell.angle_beta   90.00
_cell.angle_gamma   90.00
#
_symmetry.space_group_name_H-M   'P 1'
#
loop_
_entity.id
_entity.type
_entity.pdbx_description
1 polymer ?
#
loop_
_entity_poly.entity_id
_entity_poly.type
_entity_poly.pdbx_seq_one_letter_code
_entity_poly.pdbx_strand_id
1 'polypeptide(L)'
;MTISDELLEQARDILYTPVISDTLDSMGLLSQALPPTVRPLDENLVLCGRARTGLYMPLYHDNAELDVYEHEIALVDDLKPGDVAVFSCAGNSRIAPWGELLSTAAHARGALGCVTDGLVRDVRMIREMSFPVFAGGI
;
A
#
# COMPACT_ATOMS: atom_id res chain seq x y z
N MET A 1 -1.83 6.64 21.01
CA MET A 1 -2.32 5.29 21.37
C MET A 1 -1.85 4.35 20.26
N THR A 2 -1.02 3.38 20.58
CA THR A 2 -0.53 2.41 19.57
C THR A 2 -1.48 1.23 19.54
N ILE A 3 -2.06 0.94 18.38
CA ILE A 3 -2.92 -0.22 18.17
C ILE A 3 -2.04 -1.49 18.25
N SER A 4 -2.44 -2.51 19.01
CA SER A 4 -1.71 -3.78 19.12
C SER A 4 -1.84 -4.61 17.84
N ASP A 5 -0.90 -5.54 17.61
CA ASP A 5 -0.96 -6.46 16.46
C ASP A 5 -2.19 -7.37 16.56
N GLU A 6 -2.49 -7.85 17.76
CA GLU A 6 -3.68 -8.67 18.04
C GLU A 6 -4.98 -7.96 17.65
N LEU A 7 -5.10 -6.66 17.94
CA LEU A 7 -6.28 -5.88 17.54
C LEU A 7 -6.37 -5.70 16.02
N LEU A 8 -5.24 -5.54 15.33
CA LEU A 8 -5.22 -5.45 13.86
C LEU A 8 -5.60 -6.79 13.21
N GLU A 9 -5.16 -7.91 13.78
CA GLU A 9 -5.57 -9.25 13.32
C GLU A 9 -7.06 -9.45 13.51
N GLN A 10 -7.60 -9.15 14.68
CA GLN A 10 -9.05 -9.22 14.95
C GLN A 10 -9.85 -8.31 14.01
N ALA A 11 -9.36 -7.09 13.76
CA ALA A 11 -10.00 -6.16 12.83
C ALA A 11 -10.05 -6.73 11.41
N ARG A 12 -8.96 -7.34 10.93
CA ARG A 12 -8.89 -7.97 9.61
C ARG A 12 -9.87 -9.13 9.47
N ASP A 13 -10.10 -9.90 10.53
CA ASP A 13 -10.96 -11.09 10.50
C ASP A 13 -12.44 -10.76 10.61
N ILE A 14 -12.80 -9.65 11.26
CA ILE A 14 -14.19 -9.32 11.62
C ILE A 14 -14.72 -8.16 10.78
N LEU A 15 -13.89 -7.13 10.53
CA LEU A 15 -14.36 -5.90 9.89
C LEU A 15 -14.33 -6.00 8.35
N TYR A 16 -15.25 -5.28 7.75
CA TYR A 16 -15.32 -5.07 6.31
C TYR A 16 -15.60 -3.59 6.01
N THR A 17 -15.20 -3.14 4.83
CA THR A 17 -15.14 -1.72 4.46
C THR A 17 -16.44 -0.93 4.74
N PRO A 18 -17.66 -1.42 4.41
CA PRO A 18 -18.89 -0.70 4.73
C PRO A 18 -19.06 -0.42 6.23
N VAL A 19 -18.83 -1.39 7.10
CA VAL A 19 -18.94 -1.19 8.57
C VAL A 19 -17.95 -0.15 9.07
N ILE A 20 -16.71 -0.17 8.54
CA ILE A 20 -15.70 0.83 8.88
C ILE A 20 -16.16 2.22 8.43
N SER A 21 -16.66 2.35 7.20
CA SER A 21 -17.16 3.61 6.66
C SER A 21 -18.31 4.18 7.50
N ASP A 22 -19.34 3.37 7.78
CA ASP A 22 -20.51 3.79 8.57
C ASP A 22 -20.10 4.20 10.00
N THR A 23 -19.15 3.49 10.59
CA THR A 23 -18.62 3.83 11.91
C THR A 23 -17.89 5.18 11.88
N LEU A 24 -17.04 5.41 10.89
CA LEU A 24 -16.31 6.66 10.73
C LEU A 24 -17.26 7.83 10.47
N ASP A 25 -18.30 7.63 9.67
CA ASP A 25 -19.36 8.62 9.44
C ASP A 25 -20.09 8.99 10.74
N SER A 26 -20.40 8.01 11.58
CA SER A 26 -21.01 8.26 12.90
C SER A 26 -20.11 9.05 13.85
N MET A 27 -18.80 8.99 13.64
CA MET A 27 -17.79 9.78 14.37
C MET A 27 -17.55 11.17 13.76
N GLY A 28 -18.23 11.52 12.67
CA GLY A 28 -18.04 12.78 11.94
C GLY A 28 -16.85 12.78 10.98
N LEU A 29 -16.26 11.63 10.68
CA LEU A 29 -15.11 11.45 9.80
C LEU A 29 -15.59 11.02 8.40
N LEU A 30 -16.14 11.98 7.63
CA LEU A 30 -16.87 11.73 6.39
C LEU A 30 -16.00 11.53 5.13
N SER A 31 -14.67 11.67 5.23
CA SER A 31 -13.76 11.66 4.06
C SER A 31 -12.60 10.68 4.26
N GLN A 32 -12.92 9.45 4.62
CA GLN A 32 -11.93 8.42 4.96
C GLN A 32 -11.77 7.33 3.88
N ALA A 33 -12.54 7.40 2.80
CA ALA A 33 -12.44 6.50 1.68
C ALA A 33 -11.31 6.92 0.72
N LEU A 34 -10.55 5.96 0.22
CA LEU A 34 -9.59 6.17 -0.86
C LEU A 34 -10.33 6.46 -2.18
N PRO A 35 -9.67 7.14 -3.15
CA PRO A 35 -10.24 7.35 -4.48
C PRO A 35 -10.70 6.02 -5.11
N PRO A 36 -11.81 6.02 -5.86
CA PRO A 36 -12.37 4.81 -6.46
C PRO A 36 -11.49 4.18 -7.54
N THR A 37 -10.43 4.90 -7.96
CA THR A 37 -9.39 4.39 -8.86
C THR A 37 -8.47 3.39 -8.17
N VAL A 38 -8.29 3.47 -6.84
CA VAL A 38 -7.47 2.51 -6.09
C VAL A 38 -8.26 1.23 -5.90
N ARG A 39 -7.84 0.18 -6.62
CA ARG A 39 -8.54 -1.12 -6.67
C ARG A 39 -7.62 -2.26 -6.28
N PRO A 40 -8.16 -3.33 -5.66
CA PRO A 40 -7.37 -4.53 -5.36
C PRO A 40 -6.97 -5.25 -6.65
N LEU A 41 -5.78 -5.83 -6.68
CA LEU A 41 -5.39 -6.77 -7.73
C LEU A 41 -6.12 -8.11 -7.62
N ASP A 42 -6.45 -8.52 -6.40
CA ASP A 42 -7.26 -9.70 -6.10
C ASP A 42 -8.31 -9.31 -5.06
N GLU A 43 -9.59 -9.43 -5.45
CA GLU A 43 -10.74 -9.02 -4.62
C GLU A 43 -10.97 -9.96 -3.43
N ASN A 44 -10.34 -11.14 -3.39
CA ASN A 44 -10.45 -12.08 -2.29
C ASN A 44 -9.49 -11.77 -1.14
N LEU A 45 -8.51 -10.88 -1.35
CA LEU A 45 -7.51 -10.57 -0.35
C LEU A 45 -7.91 -9.34 0.47
N VAL A 46 -7.77 -9.46 1.79
CA VAL A 46 -8.04 -8.39 2.75
C VAL A 46 -6.72 -7.78 3.21
N LEU A 47 -6.69 -6.47 3.37
CA LEU A 47 -5.52 -5.72 3.83
C LEU A 47 -5.87 -4.87 5.06
N CYS A 48 -5.21 -5.16 6.16
CA CYS A 48 -5.31 -4.37 7.40
C CYS A 48 -3.96 -4.41 8.12
N GLY A 49 -3.37 -3.25 8.37
CA GLY A 49 -2.04 -3.15 9.00
C GLY A 49 -1.64 -1.72 9.27
N ARG A 50 -0.38 -1.52 9.69
CA ARG A 50 0.19 -0.19 9.94
C ARG A 50 0.76 0.41 8.68
N ALA A 51 0.31 1.60 8.32
CA ALA A 51 0.80 2.30 7.15
C ALA A 51 2.26 2.78 7.35
N ARG A 52 3.15 2.36 6.43
CA ARG A 52 4.48 2.94 6.22
C ARG A 52 4.42 3.73 4.93
N THR A 53 4.48 5.04 5.02
CA THR A 53 4.14 5.94 3.93
C THR A 53 5.36 6.46 3.19
N GLY A 54 5.26 6.51 1.85
CA GLY A 54 6.21 7.15 0.95
C GLY A 54 5.49 8.07 -0.03
N LEU A 55 6.13 9.18 -0.39
CA LEU A 55 5.63 10.14 -1.37
C LEU A 55 6.61 10.25 -2.53
N TYR A 56 6.13 10.00 -3.74
CA TYR A 56 6.85 10.31 -4.96
C TYR A 56 6.65 11.76 -5.35
N MET A 57 7.73 12.43 -5.71
CA MET A 57 7.71 13.82 -6.14
C MET A 57 8.40 13.97 -7.49
N PRO A 58 7.90 14.82 -8.41
CA PRO A 58 8.62 15.16 -9.63
C PRO A 58 9.97 15.79 -9.32
N LEU A 59 11.01 15.32 -10.00
CA LEU A 59 12.30 15.99 -10.04
C LEU A 59 12.34 16.94 -11.25
N TYR A 60 12.81 18.16 -11.04
CA TYR A 60 12.92 19.20 -12.06
C TYR A 60 14.35 19.35 -12.61
N HIS A 61 15.21 18.38 -12.35
CA HIS A 61 16.57 18.34 -12.84
C HIS A 61 16.96 16.90 -13.22
N ASP A 62 17.87 16.80 -14.16
CA ASP A 62 18.42 15.53 -14.63
C ASP A 62 19.81 15.37 -13.99
N ASN A 63 19.86 14.76 -12.81
CA ASN A 63 21.12 14.44 -12.14
C ASN A 63 21.34 12.93 -12.14
N ALA A 64 22.25 12.46 -12.98
CA ALA A 64 22.60 11.06 -13.14
C ALA A 64 23.25 10.42 -11.88
N GLU A 65 23.70 11.24 -10.92
CA GLU A 65 24.28 10.75 -9.67
C GLU A 65 23.23 10.40 -8.60
N LEU A 66 21.96 10.81 -8.82
CA LEU A 66 20.88 10.48 -7.90
C LEU A 66 20.37 9.07 -8.17
N ASP A 67 20.41 8.21 -7.17
CA ASP A 67 19.67 6.96 -7.17
C ASP A 67 18.19 7.24 -6.85
N VAL A 68 17.36 7.22 -7.89
CA VAL A 68 15.92 7.49 -7.77
C VAL A 68 15.18 6.41 -6.99
N TYR A 69 15.80 5.26 -6.75
CA TYR A 69 15.23 4.13 -5.99
C TYR A 69 15.66 4.09 -4.53
N GLU A 70 16.65 4.90 -4.13
CA GLU A 70 17.24 4.85 -2.78
C GLU A 70 16.17 4.88 -1.67
N HIS A 71 15.27 5.86 -1.72
CA HIS A 71 14.27 6.05 -0.67
C HIS A 71 13.15 5.02 -0.73
N GLU A 72 12.80 4.55 -1.93
CA GLU A 72 11.84 3.46 -2.12
C GLU A 72 12.37 2.16 -1.51
N ILE A 73 13.61 1.81 -1.82
CA ILE A 73 14.29 0.62 -1.28
C ILE A 73 14.44 0.74 0.24
N ALA A 74 14.88 1.91 0.74
CA ALA A 74 15.02 2.15 2.18
C ALA A 74 13.68 2.00 2.93
N LEU A 75 12.56 2.46 2.36
CA LEU A 75 11.24 2.25 2.96
C LEU A 75 10.90 0.75 3.03
N VAL A 76 11.11 0.02 1.94
CA VAL A 76 10.82 -1.42 1.90
C VAL A 76 11.73 -2.19 2.84
N ASP A 77 13.00 -1.80 2.94
CA ASP A 77 13.98 -2.42 3.84
C ASP A 77 13.65 -2.21 5.33
N ASP A 78 12.98 -1.10 5.67
CA ASP A 78 12.58 -0.79 7.05
C ASP A 78 11.19 -1.36 7.43
N LEU A 79 10.48 -2.02 6.53
CA LEU A 79 9.20 -2.66 6.84
C LEU A 79 9.34 -3.71 7.94
N LYS A 80 8.33 -3.75 8.82
CA LYS A 80 8.24 -4.69 9.94
C LYS A 80 7.01 -5.60 9.75
N PRO A 81 6.96 -6.74 10.44
CA PRO A 81 5.75 -7.56 10.47
C PRO A 81 4.52 -6.73 10.85
N GLY A 82 3.45 -6.88 10.07
CA GLY A 82 2.21 -6.12 10.26
C GLY A 82 2.16 -4.75 9.58
N ASP A 83 3.23 -4.32 8.91
CA ASP A 83 3.25 -3.08 8.13
C ASP A 83 2.56 -3.26 6.75
N VAL A 84 2.06 -2.16 6.24
CA VAL A 84 1.55 -1.99 4.87
C VAL A 84 2.33 -0.87 4.21
N ALA A 85 2.99 -1.13 3.09
CA ALA A 85 3.63 -0.10 2.30
C ALA A 85 2.55 0.78 1.62
N VAL A 86 2.60 2.09 1.83
CA VAL A 86 1.62 3.02 1.25
C VAL A 86 2.36 4.09 0.48
N PHE A 87 2.21 4.08 -0.85
CA PHE A 87 2.87 5.05 -1.73
C PHE A 87 1.88 5.99 -2.38
N SER A 88 2.09 7.28 -2.23
CA SER A 88 1.41 8.29 -3.04
C SER A 88 2.29 8.73 -4.20
N CYS A 89 1.73 8.71 -5.40
CA CYS A 89 2.34 9.23 -6.62
C CYS A 89 1.90 10.66 -6.94
N ALA A 90 1.24 11.32 -5.98
CA ALA A 90 0.72 12.69 -6.11
C ALA A 90 -0.13 12.88 -7.39
N GLY A 91 -0.92 11.87 -7.74
CA GLY A 91 -1.78 11.88 -8.93
C GLY A 91 -1.05 11.62 -10.26
N ASN A 92 0.23 11.26 -10.22
CA ASN A 92 0.97 10.90 -11.43
C ASN A 92 0.62 9.46 -11.85
N SER A 93 -0.16 9.32 -12.94
CA SER A 93 -0.59 8.04 -13.50
C SER A 93 0.41 7.45 -14.53
N ARG A 94 1.64 7.96 -14.60
CA ARG A 94 2.67 7.51 -15.55
C ARG A 94 3.78 6.69 -14.92
N ILE A 95 3.74 6.50 -13.61
CA ILE A 95 4.73 5.73 -12.87
C ILE A 95 4.10 4.48 -12.27
N ALA A 96 4.87 3.39 -12.27
CA ALA A 96 4.52 2.12 -11.64
C ALA A 96 5.53 1.85 -10.51
N PRO A 97 5.28 2.43 -9.33
CA PRO A 97 6.23 2.34 -8.22
C PRO A 97 6.33 0.94 -7.62
N TRP A 98 5.37 0.07 -7.91
CA TRP A 98 5.30 -1.24 -7.27
C TRP A 98 5.28 -2.38 -8.29
N GLY A 99 5.92 -3.49 -7.93
CA GLY A 99 6.01 -4.69 -8.75
C GLY A 99 6.37 -5.94 -7.93
N GLU A 100 6.68 -7.02 -8.62
CA GLU A 100 6.98 -8.33 -8.00
C GLU A 100 8.18 -8.27 -7.05
N LEU A 101 9.28 -7.63 -7.43
CA LEU A 101 10.49 -7.56 -6.60
C LEU A 101 10.23 -6.91 -5.24
N LEU A 102 9.53 -5.77 -5.22
CA LEU A 102 9.19 -5.10 -3.98
C LEU A 102 8.15 -5.88 -3.17
N SER A 103 7.20 -6.55 -3.83
CA SER A 103 6.25 -7.45 -3.17
C SER A 103 6.96 -8.61 -2.48
N THR A 104 7.94 -9.23 -3.13
CA THR A 104 8.75 -10.31 -2.57
C THR A 104 9.57 -9.82 -1.37
N ALA A 105 10.23 -8.66 -1.50
CA ALA A 105 11.00 -8.08 -0.43
C ALA A 105 10.14 -7.69 0.78
N ALA A 106 9.00 -7.08 0.56
CA ALA A 106 8.04 -6.69 1.60
C ALA A 106 7.45 -7.93 2.30
N HIS A 107 7.04 -8.94 1.54
CA HIS A 107 6.51 -10.20 2.06
C HIS A 107 7.55 -10.92 2.95
N ALA A 108 8.80 -10.98 2.52
CA ALA A 108 9.88 -11.60 3.29
C ALA A 108 10.14 -10.88 4.64
N ARG A 109 9.76 -9.61 4.77
CA ARG A 109 9.84 -8.82 6.01
C ARG A 109 8.58 -8.93 6.88
N GLY A 110 7.58 -9.68 6.43
CA GLY A 110 6.31 -9.84 7.14
C GLY A 110 5.32 -8.68 6.92
N ALA A 111 5.57 -7.83 5.93
CA ALA A 111 4.60 -6.82 5.53
C ALA A 111 3.35 -7.48 4.93
N LEU A 112 2.19 -6.87 5.14
CA LEU A 112 0.89 -7.45 4.82
C LEU A 112 0.38 -7.09 3.42
N GLY A 113 0.99 -6.10 2.76
CA GLY A 113 0.58 -5.68 1.43
C GLY A 113 1.08 -4.29 1.06
N CYS A 114 0.55 -3.79 -0.06
CA CYS A 114 0.85 -2.46 -0.56
C CYS A 114 -0.42 -1.73 -1.02
N VAL A 115 -0.44 -0.42 -0.82
CA VAL A 115 -1.44 0.51 -1.37
C VAL A 115 -0.73 1.62 -2.13
N THR A 116 -1.14 1.91 -3.36
CA THR A 116 -0.62 3.05 -4.12
C THR A 116 -1.69 3.67 -5.02
N ASP A 117 -1.65 4.99 -5.19
CA ASP A 117 -2.43 5.69 -6.21
C ASP A 117 -1.78 5.65 -7.60
N GLY A 118 -0.56 5.12 -7.70
CA GLY A 118 0.16 4.87 -8.95
C GLY A 118 -0.21 3.54 -9.61
N LEU A 119 0.54 3.21 -10.67
CA LEU A 119 0.40 1.94 -11.37
C LEU A 119 1.17 0.81 -10.67
N VAL A 120 0.83 -0.43 -11.03
CA VAL A 120 1.57 -1.62 -10.62
C VAL A 120 1.93 -2.45 -11.84
N ARG A 121 3.07 -3.12 -11.79
CA ARG A 121 3.53 -4.07 -12.82
C ARG A 121 3.65 -5.48 -12.25
N ASP A 122 3.96 -6.46 -13.11
CA ASP A 122 4.20 -7.86 -12.71
C ASP A 122 3.00 -8.52 -11.99
N VAL A 123 1.78 -8.09 -12.33
CA VAL A 123 0.53 -8.42 -11.63
C VAL A 123 0.31 -9.91 -11.48
N ARG A 124 0.66 -10.72 -12.51
CA ARG A 124 0.51 -12.17 -12.46
C ARG A 124 1.34 -12.77 -11.31
N MET A 125 2.59 -12.38 -11.17
CA MET A 125 3.48 -12.89 -10.14
C MET A 125 3.03 -12.45 -8.73
N ILE A 126 2.55 -11.21 -8.60
CA ILE A 126 2.00 -10.71 -7.33
C ILE A 126 0.76 -11.53 -6.92
N ARG A 127 -0.14 -11.85 -7.86
CA ARG A 127 -1.30 -12.71 -7.60
C ARG A 127 -0.91 -14.13 -7.20
N GLU A 128 0.09 -14.72 -7.87
CA GLU A 128 0.62 -16.05 -7.55
C GLU A 128 1.20 -16.10 -6.12
N MET A 129 1.74 -14.99 -5.63
CA MET A 129 2.22 -14.86 -4.24
C MET A 129 1.09 -14.68 -3.22
N SER A 130 -0.14 -14.41 -3.66
CA SER A 130 -1.27 -14.01 -2.78
C SER A 130 -0.92 -12.80 -1.90
N PHE A 131 -0.11 -11.87 -2.41
CA PHE A 131 0.26 -10.65 -1.70
C PHE A 131 -0.74 -9.53 -1.99
N PRO A 132 -1.45 -8.98 -0.98
CA PRO A 132 -2.46 -7.95 -1.20
C PRO A 132 -1.86 -6.66 -1.75
N VAL A 133 -2.29 -6.24 -2.93
CA VAL A 133 -1.92 -4.95 -3.52
C VAL A 133 -3.16 -4.23 -4.00
N PHE A 134 -3.30 -2.96 -3.61
CA PHE A 134 -4.32 -2.03 -4.07
C PHE A 134 -3.63 -0.92 -4.85
N ALA A 135 -4.03 -0.70 -6.09
CA ALA A 135 -3.35 0.22 -7.01
C ALA A 135 -4.31 1.09 -7.82
N GLY A 136 -3.79 2.21 -8.30
CA GLY A 136 -4.50 3.13 -9.19
C GLY A 136 -4.68 2.61 -10.62
N GLY A 137 -3.96 1.52 -10.98
CA GLY A 137 -4.03 0.87 -12.28
C GLY A 137 -2.90 -0.12 -12.52
N ILE A 138 -2.86 -0.69 -13.74
CA ILE A 138 -1.87 -1.67 -14.20
C ILE A 138 -1.13 -1.09 -15.39
#